data_08c53911c2bc225591c59cd11312bde3
#
_entry.id   08c53911c2bc225591c59cd11312bde3
#
_cell.length_a   1.000
_cell.length_b   1.000
_cell.length_c   1.000
_cell.angle_alpha   90.00
_cell.angle_beta   90.00
_cell.angle_gamma   90.00
#
_symmetry.space_group_name_H-M   'P 1'
#
loop_
_entity.id
_entity.type
_entity.pdbx_description
1 polymer ?
#
loop_
_entity_poly.entity_id
_entity_poly.type
_entity_poly.pdbx_seq_one_letter_code
_entity_poly.pdbx_strand_id
1 'polypeptide(L)'
;SEFFFKRPVLEARWDSSKKDDRAKVYYSSSLVSGEDNLNTIYLYNYIRGHLRDLPHDSLKNTSDTVYVSFFSGNAVNSEPNSIPLHLPAGGGVASANDRNVTGSRVSTGIYKAKFALTSAKTPVGTVYDVWHNSHSSDGGGADHLDFGEIQFKTGSFKPRRIDSYDIAPTDTYVTSITNLRKSYATDETARFRLYVRP
;
A
#
# COMPACT_ATOMS: atom_id res chain seq x y z
N SER A 1 -8.57 21.80 -40.03
CA SER A 1 -7.99 20.73 -39.22
C SER A 1 -8.93 20.44 -38.05
N GLU A 2 -9.53 19.26 -38.03
CA GLU A 2 -10.49 18.84 -37.01
C GLU A 2 -9.91 18.78 -35.58
N PHE A 3 -8.59 18.70 -35.46
CA PHE A 3 -7.90 18.61 -34.17
C PHE A 3 -7.77 19.96 -33.44
N PHE A 4 -7.99 21.06 -34.11
CA PHE A 4 -7.84 22.38 -33.49
C PHE A 4 -8.92 22.65 -32.42
N PHE A 5 -10.11 22.04 -32.56
CA PHE A 5 -11.23 22.25 -31.67
C PHE A 5 -11.39 21.14 -30.59
N LYS A 6 -10.64 20.04 -30.70
CA LYS A 6 -10.67 18.98 -29.72
C LYS A 6 -9.47 19.12 -28.79
N ARG A 7 -9.69 19.65 -27.59
CA ARG A 7 -8.67 19.66 -26.56
C ARG A 7 -8.47 18.24 -26.03
N PRO A 8 -7.23 17.78 -25.84
CA PRO A 8 -6.99 16.51 -25.19
C PRO A 8 -7.58 16.54 -23.78
N VAL A 9 -8.33 15.52 -23.44
CA VAL A 9 -8.90 15.34 -22.10
C VAL A 9 -8.15 14.21 -21.43
N LEU A 10 -7.57 14.48 -20.26
CA LEU A 10 -7.02 13.46 -19.39
C LEU A 10 -8.11 13.06 -18.39
N GLU A 11 -8.54 11.81 -18.47
CA GLU A 11 -9.51 11.24 -17.53
C GLU A 11 -8.82 10.18 -16.66
N ALA A 12 -8.93 10.33 -15.35
CA ALA A 12 -8.49 9.30 -14.40
C ALA A 12 -9.71 8.53 -13.89
N ARG A 13 -9.71 7.22 -14.08
CA ARG A 13 -10.72 6.31 -13.53
C ARG A 13 -10.06 5.37 -12.53
N TRP A 14 -10.63 5.25 -11.36
CA TRP A 14 -10.12 4.37 -10.31
C TRP A 14 -11.27 3.63 -9.62
N ASP A 15 -10.94 2.48 -9.05
CA ASP A 15 -11.86 1.68 -8.25
C ASP A 15 -11.70 2.03 -6.77
N SER A 16 -12.62 2.82 -6.24
CA SER A 16 -12.60 3.26 -4.83
C SER A 16 -12.93 2.14 -3.82
N SER A 17 -13.35 0.97 -4.29
CA SER A 17 -13.59 -0.20 -3.44
C SER A 17 -12.28 -0.82 -2.92
N LYS A 18 -11.18 -0.62 -3.62
CA LYS A 18 -9.85 -1.11 -3.25
C LYS A 18 -9.04 0.02 -2.63
N LYS A 19 -8.98 0.03 -1.30
CA LYS A 19 -8.23 1.03 -0.54
C LYS A 19 -6.85 0.47 -0.20
N ASP A 20 -5.82 0.98 -0.86
CA ASP A 20 -4.42 0.71 -0.54
C ASP A 20 -3.95 1.72 0.51
N ASP A 21 -3.49 1.20 1.66
CA ASP A 21 -3.13 2.01 2.81
C ASP A 21 -1.69 2.53 2.77
N ARG A 22 -0.89 2.28 1.72
CA ARG A 22 0.53 2.70 1.67
C ARG A 22 0.76 4.18 2.00
N ALA A 23 -0.17 5.04 1.64
CA ALA A 23 -0.09 6.47 1.96
C ALA A 23 -0.45 6.79 3.42
N LYS A 24 -1.07 5.85 4.15
CA LYS A 24 -1.66 6.05 5.49
C LYS A 24 -1.32 4.92 6.47
N VAL A 25 -0.22 4.22 6.27
CA VAL A 25 0.20 3.18 7.22
C VAL A 25 0.60 3.84 8.54
N TYR A 26 -0.06 3.41 9.62
CA TYR A 26 0.29 3.79 10.98
C TYR A 26 0.90 2.62 11.73
N TYR A 27 1.83 2.93 12.64
CA TYR A 27 2.32 1.94 13.58
C TYR A 27 1.22 1.52 14.54
N SER A 28 1.11 0.23 14.76
CA SER A 28 0.24 -0.36 15.78
C SER A 28 0.68 0.07 17.18
N SER A 29 -0.28 0.32 18.04
CA SER A 29 -0.03 0.44 19.47
C SER A 29 0.33 -0.93 20.06
N SER A 30 1.27 -0.97 21.00
CA SER A 30 1.57 -2.19 21.77
C SER A 30 0.45 -2.59 22.75
N LEU A 31 -0.56 -1.71 22.91
CA LEU A 31 -1.71 -1.93 23.80
C LEU A 31 -2.89 -2.59 23.09
N VAL A 32 -2.83 -2.74 21.78
CA VAL A 32 -3.90 -3.30 20.94
C VAL A 32 -3.35 -4.48 20.16
N SER A 33 -4.18 -5.52 19.99
CA SER A 33 -3.75 -6.70 19.22
C SER A 33 -3.42 -6.32 17.78
N GLY A 34 -2.50 -7.06 17.14
CA GLY A 34 -2.12 -6.81 15.75
C GLY A 34 -3.31 -6.89 14.80
N GLU A 35 -4.27 -7.77 15.05
CA GLU A 35 -5.47 -7.98 14.24
C GLU A 35 -6.44 -6.79 14.22
N ASP A 36 -6.42 -5.95 15.26
CA ASP A 36 -7.26 -4.75 15.34
C ASP A 36 -6.66 -3.54 14.62
N ASN A 37 -5.40 -3.64 14.17
CA ASN A 37 -4.65 -2.55 13.52
C ASN A 37 -4.08 -2.92 12.15
N LEU A 38 -4.80 -3.71 11.39
CA LEU A 38 -4.35 -4.16 10.07
C LEU A 38 -4.43 -3.07 9.03
N ASN A 39 -3.30 -2.78 8.40
CA ASN A 39 -3.20 -2.02 7.16
C ASN A 39 -3.35 -2.97 5.97
N THR A 40 -3.91 -2.50 4.88
CA THR A 40 -4.11 -3.28 3.67
C THR A 40 -3.29 -2.72 2.53
N ILE A 41 -2.54 -3.59 1.86
CA ILE A 41 -1.80 -3.23 0.64
C ILE A 41 -2.17 -4.14 -0.50
N TYR A 42 -2.01 -3.64 -1.72
CA TYR A 42 -2.32 -4.37 -2.94
C TYR A 42 -1.10 -4.47 -3.85
N LEU A 43 -0.99 -5.62 -4.52
CA LEU A 43 -0.14 -5.82 -5.67
C LEU A 43 -1.01 -5.83 -6.92
N TYR A 44 -0.67 -4.99 -7.88
CA TYR A 44 -1.27 -4.96 -9.21
C TYR A 44 -0.24 -5.48 -10.21
N ASN A 45 -0.52 -6.62 -10.83
CA ASN A 45 0.36 -7.21 -11.83
C ASN A 45 -0.12 -6.85 -13.24
N TYR A 46 0.60 -5.92 -13.89
CA TYR A 46 0.34 -5.50 -15.25
C TYR A 46 1.35 -6.10 -16.21
N ILE A 47 0.86 -6.77 -17.24
CA ILE A 47 1.66 -7.25 -18.36
C ILE A 47 1.14 -6.58 -19.62
N ARG A 48 1.98 -5.79 -20.28
CA ARG A 48 1.62 -5.04 -21.50
C ARG A 48 0.33 -4.20 -21.33
N GLY A 49 0.17 -3.55 -20.19
CA GLY A 49 -0.98 -2.69 -19.90
C GLY A 49 -2.26 -3.40 -19.47
N HIS A 50 -2.26 -4.74 -19.37
CA HIS A 50 -3.41 -5.53 -18.92
C HIS A 50 -3.11 -6.21 -17.59
N LEU A 51 -4.12 -6.26 -16.71
CA LEU A 51 -4.04 -7.04 -15.49
C LEU A 51 -3.96 -8.54 -15.84
N ARG A 52 -2.96 -9.22 -15.32
CA ARG A 52 -2.71 -10.65 -15.50
C ARG A 52 -2.34 -11.28 -14.18
N ASP A 53 -2.83 -12.49 -13.95
CA ASP A 53 -2.43 -13.26 -12.78
C ASP A 53 -0.95 -13.58 -12.80
N LEU A 54 -0.36 -13.70 -11.63
CA LEU A 54 1.01 -14.20 -11.49
C LEU A 54 1.04 -15.65 -12.00
N PRO A 55 2.10 -16.06 -12.70
CA PRO A 55 2.19 -17.42 -13.22
C PRO A 55 2.10 -18.44 -12.07
N HIS A 56 1.21 -19.43 -12.22
CA HIS A 56 0.98 -20.45 -11.20
C HIS A 56 2.28 -21.21 -10.85
N ASP A 57 3.08 -21.56 -11.85
CA ASP A 57 4.37 -22.23 -11.65
C ASP A 57 5.35 -21.39 -10.83
N SER A 58 5.24 -20.07 -10.93
CA SER A 58 6.06 -19.13 -10.17
C SER A 58 5.61 -18.98 -8.72
N LEU A 59 4.35 -19.30 -8.41
CA LEU A 59 3.83 -19.24 -7.03
C LEU A 59 4.25 -20.46 -6.20
N LYS A 60 4.72 -21.54 -6.84
CA LYS A 60 5.16 -22.79 -6.19
C LYS A 60 4.18 -23.36 -5.16
N ASN A 61 2.91 -23.02 -5.26
CA ASN A 61 1.85 -23.51 -4.39
C ASN A 61 0.56 -23.70 -5.16
N THR A 62 -0.34 -24.52 -4.64
CA THR A 62 -1.63 -24.85 -5.27
C THR A 62 -2.75 -23.85 -4.95
N SER A 63 -2.47 -22.80 -4.17
CA SER A 63 -3.48 -21.94 -3.57
C SER A 63 -3.50 -20.51 -4.09
N ASP A 64 -2.81 -20.18 -5.17
CA ASP A 64 -2.66 -18.79 -5.67
C ASP A 64 -2.19 -17.81 -4.58
N THR A 65 -1.43 -18.31 -3.62
CA THR A 65 -0.96 -17.55 -2.47
C THR A 65 0.35 -16.85 -2.81
N VAL A 66 0.43 -15.59 -2.53
CA VAL A 66 1.64 -14.76 -2.63
C VAL A 66 2.06 -14.34 -1.22
N TYR A 67 3.33 -14.15 -1.00
CA TYR A 67 3.85 -13.72 0.30
C TYR A 67 4.42 -12.31 0.21
N VAL A 68 4.40 -11.62 1.34
CA VAL A 68 4.94 -10.26 1.48
C VAL A 68 5.83 -10.20 2.70
N SER A 69 7.05 -9.75 2.51
CA SER A 69 7.98 -9.45 3.59
C SER A 69 8.25 -7.95 3.63
N PHE A 70 8.40 -7.42 4.82
CA PHE A 70 8.64 -5.99 5.03
C PHE A 70 10.06 -5.76 5.49
N PHE A 71 10.70 -4.74 4.93
CA PHE A 71 12.09 -4.40 5.23
C PHE A 71 12.22 -2.94 5.59
N SER A 72 13.13 -2.64 6.50
CA SER A 72 13.60 -1.26 6.66
C SER A 72 14.43 -0.84 5.44
N GLY A 73 14.51 0.44 5.20
CA GLY A 73 15.47 0.97 4.23
C GLY A 73 16.90 0.77 4.69
N ASN A 74 17.83 0.68 3.74
CA ASN A 74 19.26 0.74 4.01
C ASN A 74 19.68 2.11 4.57
N ALA A 75 20.96 2.31 4.83
CA ALA A 75 21.50 3.55 5.42
C ALA A 75 21.10 4.84 4.66
N VAL A 76 20.87 4.75 3.36
CA VAL A 76 20.44 5.87 2.50
C VAL A 76 18.96 5.82 2.12
N ASN A 77 18.18 4.89 2.65
CA ASN A 77 16.77 4.66 2.35
C ASN A 77 16.42 4.51 0.85
N SER A 78 17.37 4.04 0.06
CA SER A 78 17.19 3.86 -1.39
C SER A 78 16.75 2.46 -1.80
N GLU A 79 17.02 1.47 -0.95
CA GLU A 79 16.72 0.06 -1.20
C GLU A 79 16.40 -0.69 0.11
N PRO A 80 15.80 -1.88 0.05
CA PRO A 80 15.53 -2.70 1.22
C PRO A 80 16.83 -3.12 1.92
N ASN A 81 16.77 -3.22 3.25
CA ASN A 81 17.83 -3.86 4.04
C ASN A 81 17.78 -5.38 3.83
N SER A 82 18.78 -6.11 4.30
CA SER A 82 18.90 -7.56 4.12
C SER A 82 17.97 -8.38 5.03
N ILE A 83 17.52 -7.80 6.16
CA ILE A 83 16.74 -8.52 7.19
C ILE A 83 15.31 -8.00 7.21
N PRO A 84 14.28 -8.88 7.08
CA PRO A 84 12.90 -8.45 7.17
C PRO A 84 12.52 -8.07 8.60
N LEU A 85 11.55 -7.18 8.69
CA LEU A 85 10.97 -6.74 9.94
C LEU A 85 10.13 -7.86 10.58
N HIS A 86 10.21 -7.97 11.88
CA HIS A 86 9.27 -8.79 12.65
C HIS A 86 7.92 -8.09 12.72
N LEU A 87 6.86 -8.86 12.57
CA LEU A 87 5.50 -8.40 12.72
C LEU A 87 4.92 -8.92 14.04
N PRO A 88 3.97 -8.19 14.64
CA PRO A 88 3.28 -8.66 15.83
C PRO A 88 2.39 -9.86 15.49
N ALA A 89 2.20 -10.79 16.41
CA ALA A 89 1.23 -11.86 16.26
C ALA A 89 -0.17 -11.27 15.98
N GLY A 90 -0.92 -11.89 15.08
CA GLY A 90 -2.18 -11.35 14.55
C GLY A 90 -2.02 -10.21 13.54
N GLY A 91 -0.83 -9.66 13.38
CA GLY A 91 -0.51 -8.58 12.43
C GLY A 91 -0.27 -9.05 11.01
N GLY A 92 -1.06 -10.00 10.53
CA GLY A 92 -0.91 -10.65 9.23
C GLY A 92 -0.07 -11.92 9.28
N VAL A 93 0.47 -12.25 10.44
CA VAL A 93 1.26 -13.46 10.73
C VAL A 93 0.69 -14.16 11.96
N ALA A 94 0.81 -15.50 12.02
CA ALA A 94 0.27 -16.28 13.13
C ALA A 94 1.16 -16.14 14.38
N SER A 95 2.47 -16.07 14.20
CA SER A 95 3.44 -15.94 15.28
C SER A 95 4.26 -14.65 15.13
N ALA A 96 4.64 -14.04 16.24
CA ALA A 96 5.53 -12.88 16.25
C ALA A 96 6.93 -13.14 15.67
N ASN A 97 7.29 -14.40 15.48
CA ASN A 97 8.55 -14.79 14.84
C ASN A 97 8.43 -14.88 13.32
N ASP A 98 7.20 -14.95 12.80
CA ASP A 98 6.96 -14.98 11.37
C ASP A 98 7.22 -13.59 10.76
N ARG A 99 7.77 -13.58 9.56
CA ARG A 99 8.15 -12.35 8.83
C ARG A 99 7.44 -12.24 7.50
N ASN A 100 6.74 -13.30 7.08
CA ASN A 100 6.07 -13.38 5.80
C ASN A 100 4.56 -13.32 5.98
N VAL A 101 3.97 -12.26 5.47
CA VAL A 101 2.51 -12.10 5.44
C VAL A 101 1.95 -12.86 4.25
N THR A 102 0.89 -13.60 4.47
CA THR A 102 0.15 -14.26 3.40
C THR A 102 -0.73 -13.26 2.67
N GLY A 103 -0.53 -13.15 1.37
CA GLY A 103 -1.40 -12.42 0.46
C GLY A 103 -2.37 -13.34 -0.26
N SER A 104 -3.51 -12.80 -0.65
CA SER A 104 -4.56 -13.53 -1.35
C SER A 104 -4.96 -12.83 -2.65
N ARG A 105 -5.31 -13.62 -3.67
CA ARG A 105 -5.88 -13.13 -4.91
C ARG A 105 -7.26 -12.51 -4.66
N VAL A 106 -7.49 -11.32 -5.16
CA VAL A 106 -8.78 -10.61 -5.08
C VAL A 106 -9.52 -10.69 -6.41
N SER A 107 -8.80 -10.47 -7.49
CA SER A 107 -9.30 -10.57 -8.86
C SER A 107 -8.10 -10.73 -9.80
N THR A 108 -8.36 -10.88 -11.10
CA THR A 108 -7.29 -11.05 -12.09
C THR A 108 -6.20 -9.99 -11.92
N GLY A 109 -4.97 -10.44 -11.66
CA GLY A 109 -3.79 -9.60 -11.48
C GLY A 109 -3.79 -8.71 -10.25
N ILE A 110 -4.71 -8.92 -9.30
CA ILE A 110 -4.81 -8.11 -8.08
C ILE A 110 -4.73 -9.01 -6.86
N TYR A 111 -3.73 -8.75 -6.04
CA TYR A 111 -3.48 -9.48 -4.79
C TYR A 111 -3.53 -8.51 -3.62
N LYS A 112 -3.93 -9.00 -2.46
CA LYS A 112 -4.13 -8.21 -1.24
C LYS A 112 -3.39 -8.88 -0.07
N ALA A 113 -2.69 -8.08 0.72
CA ALA A 113 -2.12 -8.49 1.99
C ALA A 113 -2.56 -7.53 3.10
N LYS A 114 -2.74 -8.07 4.30
CA LYS A 114 -3.05 -7.31 5.51
C LYS A 114 -1.94 -7.50 6.52
N PHE A 115 -1.48 -6.42 7.13
CA PHE A 115 -0.37 -6.45 8.08
C PHE A 115 -0.48 -5.35 9.13
N ALA A 116 0.18 -5.55 10.26
CA ALA A 116 0.41 -4.52 11.26
C ALA A 116 1.91 -4.37 11.50
N LEU A 117 2.36 -3.14 11.71
CA LEU A 117 3.73 -2.83 12.11
C LEU A 117 3.71 -2.25 13.52
N THR A 118 4.54 -2.77 14.40
CA THR A 118 4.75 -2.16 15.73
C THR A 118 5.84 -1.11 15.67
N SER A 119 5.67 -0.05 16.46
CA SER A 119 6.69 0.99 16.58
C SER A 119 7.92 0.42 17.28
N ALA A 120 9.03 0.32 16.57
CA ALA A 120 10.32 0.09 17.19
C ALA A 120 10.78 1.32 18.00
N LYS A 121 11.73 1.13 18.93
CA LYS A 121 12.36 2.25 19.67
C LYS A 121 12.93 3.29 18.72
N THR A 122 13.48 2.87 17.60
CA THR A 122 13.94 3.74 16.51
C THR A 122 12.94 3.63 15.38
N PRO A 123 12.25 4.72 15.00
CA PRO A 123 11.31 4.69 13.90
C PRO A 123 12.03 4.33 12.59
N VAL A 124 11.45 3.42 11.84
CA VAL A 124 11.90 3.11 10.49
C VAL A 124 11.40 4.23 9.56
N GLY A 125 12.31 4.88 8.86
CA GLY A 125 11.97 6.00 7.98
C GLY A 125 11.20 5.57 6.74
N THR A 126 11.68 4.50 6.08
CA THR A 126 11.04 3.89 4.91
C THR A 126 10.94 2.41 5.12
N VAL A 127 9.79 1.84 4.81
CA VAL A 127 9.54 0.40 4.79
C VAL A 127 9.31 -0.02 3.34
N TYR A 128 9.94 -1.12 2.96
CA TYR A 128 9.79 -1.75 1.66
C TYR A 128 8.93 -3.00 1.81
N ASP A 129 7.92 -3.13 0.95
CA ASP A 129 7.10 -4.33 0.80
C ASP A 129 7.62 -5.14 -0.38
N VAL A 130 8.13 -6.31 -0.12
CA VAL A 130 8.64 -7.23 -1.14
C VAL A 130 7.67 -8.39 -1.29
N TRP A 131 7.09 -8.51 -2.48
CA TRP A 131 6.16 -9.56 -2.86
C TRP A 131 6.90 -10.71 -3.53
N HIS A 132 6.73 -11.93 -3.03
CA HIS A 132 7.50 -13.10 -3.46
C HIS A 132 6.68 -14.41 -3.40
N ASN A 133 7.24 -15.49 -3.92
CA ASN A 133 6.56 -16.78 -4.08
C ASN A 133 6.79 -17.79 -2.96
N SER A 134 7.65 -17.52 -2.01
CA SER A 134 8.08 -18.51 -1.03
C SER A 134 7.70 -18.13 0.38
N HIS A 135 7.19 -19.09 1.12
CA HIS A 135 7.07 -19.03 2.56
C HIS A 135 8.32 -19.64 3.17
N SER A 136 9.18 -18.84 3.74
CA SER A 136 10.23 -19.35 4.62
C SER A 136 9.60 -19.70 5.95
N SER A 137 9.37 -20.99 6.18
CA SER A 137 8.91 -21.52 7.46
C SER A 137 10.06 -21.72 8.43
N ASP A 138 11.25 -21.29 8.07
CA ASP A 138 12.44 -21.54 8.86
C ASP A 138 12.46 -20.64 10.10
N GLY A 139 11.90 -21.19 11.18
CA GLY A 139 12.18 -20.76 12.54
C GLY A 139 13.66 -20.93 12.93
N GLY A 140 14.54 -21.08 11.97
CA GLY A 140 15.97 -21.24 12.10
C GLY A 140 16.72 -19.98 11.73
N GLY A 141 17.12 -19.20 12.72
CA GLY A 141 18.21 -18.24 12.60
C GLY A 141 17.93 -16.98 11.78
N ALA A 142 18.30 -15.86 12.32
CA ALA A 142 18.06 -14.50 11.84
C ALA A 142 18.60 -14.16 10.42
N ASP A 143 19.24 -15.07 9.75
CA ASP A 143 20.13 -14.75 8.62
C ASP A 143 19.73 -15.36 7.27
N HIS A 144 18.69 -16.19 7.20
CA HIS A 144 18.26 -16.77 5.93
C HIS A 144 16.94 -16.20 5.45
N LEU A 145 17.07 -15.20 4.65
CA LEU A 145 16.06 -14.73 3.73
C LEU A 145 16.20 -15.52 2.43
N ASP A 146 15.74 -16.75 2.43
CA ASP A 146 15.30 -17.32 1.19
C ASP A 146 14.03 -16.55 0.79
N PHE A 147 14.26 -15.35 0.25
CA PHE A 147 13.30 -14.81 -0.68
C PHE A 147 13.09 -15.90 -1.69
N GLY A 148 11.88 -16.41 -1.80
CA GLY A 148 11.63 -17.39 -2.81
C GLY A 148 12.33 -16.98 -4.10
N GLU A 149 12.70 -17.89 -4.91
CA GLU A 149 13.51 -17.69 -6.11
C GLU A 149 12.97 -16.56 -7.00
N ILE A 150 11.72 -16.10 -6.75
CA ILE A 150 11.07 -15.08 -7.56
C ILE A 150 10.48 -13.98 -6.68
N GLN A 151 11.02 -12.78 -6.83
CA GLN A 151 10.42 -11.55 -6.35
C GLN A 151 9.57 -10.93 -7.47
N PHE A 152 8.30 -10.71 -7.20
CA PHE A 152 7.38 -10.14 -8.18
C PHE A 152 7.44 -8.63 -8.22
N LYS A 153 7.52 -8.01 -7.04
CA LYS A 153 7.50 -6.56 -6.92
C LYS A 153 8.08 -6.11 -5.59
N THR A 154 8.77 -4.98 -5.63
CA THR A 154 9.14 -4.21 -4.44
C THR A 154 8.43 -2.86 -4.48
N GLY A 155 7.68 -2.56 -3.43
CA GLY A 155 7.09 -1.25 -3.18
C GLY A 155 7.73 -0.58 -1.98
N SER A 156 7.32 0.64 -1.67
CA SER A 156 7.77 1.32 -0.46
C SER A 156 6.71 2.27 0.08
N PHE A 157 6.75 2.50 1.39
CA PHE A 157 5.90 3.47 2.08
C PHE A 157 6.60 4.01 3.33
N LYS A 158 6.07 5.09 3.89
CA LYS A 158 6.59 5.69 5.12
C LYS A 158 5.56 5.54 6.23
N PRO A 159 5.78 4.66 7.20
CA PRO A 159 4.87 4.50 8.33
C PRO A 159 4.84 5.77 9.18
N ARG A 160 3.67 6.09 9.71
CA ARG A 160 3.45 7.24 10.58
C ARG A 160 3.24 6.77 12.02
N ARG A 161 3.65 7.59 12.97
CA ARG A 161 3.24 7.44 14.36
C ARG A 161 1.92 8.17 14.56
N ILE A 162 1.07 7.62 15.39
CA ILE A 162 -0.09 8.34 15.91
C ILE A 162 0.46 9.23 17.03
N ASP A 163 0.78 10.47 16.68
CA ASP A 163 1.15 11.49 17.65
C ASP A 163 -0.11 12.18 18.20
N SER A 164 0.02 12.88 19.30
CA SER A 164 -1.09 13.63 19.91
C SER A 164 -1.74 14.63 18.96
N TYR A 165 -1.02 15.09 17.95
CA TYR A 165 -1.53 15.93 16.87
C TYR A 165 -2.41 15.18 15.86
N ASP A 166 -2.18 13.89 15.67
CA ASP A 166 -2.99 13.06 14.76
C ASP A 166 -4.31 12.63 15.40
N ILE A 167 -4.38 12.66 16.73
CA ILE A 167 -5.61 12.38 17.51
C ILE A 167 -6.45 13.64 17.69
N ALA A 168 -5.82 14.82 17.70
CA ALA A 168 -6.57 16.07 17.61
C ALA A 168 -7.13 16.18 16.19
N PRO A 169 -8.45 16.17 16.00
CA PRO A 169 -9.01 16.35 14.68
C PRO A 169 -8.56 17.72 14.17
N THR A 170 -7.53 17.75 13.34
CA THR A 170 -7.30 18.91 12.48
C THR A 170 -8.56 19.04 11.67
N ASP A 171 -9.20 20.20 11.80
CA ASP A 171 -10.43 20.50 11.08
C ASP A 171 -10.26 20.10 9.61
N THR A 172 -10.94 19.02 9.23
CA THR A 172 -10.92 18.58 7.85
C THR A 172 -11.88 19.45 7.08
N TYR A 173 -11.36 20.45 6.41
CA TYR A 173 -12.19 21.34 5.60
C TYR A 173 -12.65 20.64 4.32
N VAL A 174 -13.94 20.51 4.16
CA VAL A 174 -14.54 20.08 2.89
C VAL A 174 -14.79 21.32 2.04
N THR A 175 -14.12 21.38 0.90
CA THR A 175 -14.28 22.48 -0.05
C THR A 175 -15.12 22.05 -1.24
N SER A 176 -16.06 22.88 -1.65
CA SER A 176 -16.84 22.66 -2.86
C SER A 176 -17.09 23.94 -3.61
N ILE A 177 -17.12 23.87 -4.95
CA ILE A 177 -17.53 24.98 -5.80
C ILE A 177 -19.03 24.82 -6.07
N THR A 178 -19.85 25.71 -5.46
CA THR A 178 -21.31 25.57 -5.47
C THR A 178 -21.99 25.99 -6.77
N ASN A 179 -21.29 26.73 -7.62
CA ASN A 179 -21.81 27.29 -8.86
C ASN A 179 -21.04 26.85 -10.10
N LEU A 180 -20.45 25.65 -10.06
CA LEU A 180 -19.77 25.10 -11.22
C LEU A 180 -20.77 24.73 -12.33
N ARG A 181 -20.56 25.27 -13.53
CA ARG A 181 -21.35 24.97 -14.72
C ARG A 181 -20.61 23.99 -15.63
N LYS A 182 -21.34 23.28 -16.48
CA LYS A 182 -20.76 22.30 -17.42
C LYS A 182 -19.90 22.93 -18.52
N SER A 183 -20.17 24.20 -18.85
CA SER A 183 -19.44 24.95 -19.88
C SER A 183 -19.46 26.42 -19.58
N TYR A 184 -18.46 27.14 -20.06
CA TYR A 184 -18.30 28.60 -20.02
C TYR A 184 -17.94 29.10 -21.39
N ALA A 185 -18.42 30.27 -21.74
CA ALA A 185 -18.04 30.93 -23.00
C ALA A 185 -16.61 31.52 -22.89
N THR A 186 -15.94 31.64 -24.02
CA THR A 186 -14.52 32.06 -24.04
C THR A 186 -14.34 33.53 -23.59
N ASP A 187 -15.37 34.33 -23.74
CA ASP A 187 -15.46 35.77 -23.41
C ASP A 187 -16.15 36.01 -22.06
N GLU A 188 -16.57 34.98 -21.37
CA GLU A 188 -17.28 35.08 -20.08
C GLU A 188 -16.31 35.22 -18.92
N THR A 189 -16.57 36.24 -18.08
CA THR A 189 -15.92 36.32 -16.75
C THR A 189 -16.62 35.42 -15.77
N ALA A 190 -16.06 34.23 -15.54
CA ALA A 190 -16.63 33.23 -14.59
C ALA A 190 -16.29 33.61 -13.15
N ARG A 191 -17.31 33.75 -12.30
CA ARG A 191 -17.14 33.88 -10.86
C ARG A 191 -17.47 32.58 -10.18
N PHE A 192 -16.51 32.03 -9.43
CA PHE A 192 -16.70 30.79 -8.65
C PHE A 192 -17.01 31.13 -7.20
N ARG A 193 -17.96 30.42 -6.62
CA ARG A 193 -18.26 30.48 -5.19
C ARG A 193 -17.68 29.25 -4.52
N LEU A 194 -16.65 29.46 -3.71
CA LEU A 194 -16.06 28.42 -2.89
C LEU A 194 -16.82 28.33 -1.57
N TYR A 195 -17.34 27.16 -1.29
CA TYR A 195 -17.92 26.83 0.01
C TYR A 195 -16.93 25.96 0.77
N VAL A 196 -16.61 26.37 2.00
CA VAL A 196 -15.71 25.66 2.90
C VAL A 196 -16.44 25.40 4.20
N ARG A 197 -16.44 24.17 4.65
CA ARG A 197 -16.96 23.78 5.96
C ARG A 197 -15.94 22.87 6.67
N PRO A 198 -15.88 22.92 8.03
CA PRO A 198 -15.16 21.95 8.83
C PRO A 198 -15.80 20.56 8.75
#